data_538ccfb043a2ba3424628c8efe4d616a
#
_entry.id   538ccfb043a2ba3424628c8efe4d616a
#
_cell.length_a   1.000
_cell.length_b   1.000
_cell.length_c   1.000
_cell.angle_alpha   90.00
_cell.angle_beta   90.00
_cell.angle_gamma   90.00
#
_symmetry.space_group_name_H-M   'P 1'
#
loop_
_entity.id
_entity.type
_entity.pdbx_description
1 polymer ?
#
loop_
_entity_poly.entity_id
_entity_poly.type
_entity_poly.pdbx_seq_one_letter_code
_entity_poly.pdbx_strand_id
1 'polypeptide(L)'
;SSDLTAHELAVNIAKKLDSEMGVSITGIAGPGGGSEKKPVGLVFVGIFYKNNVYIKKYNLTPNRNINRELTVMLCLNEIRKILENSKGI
;
A
#
# COMPACT_ATOMS: atom_id res chain seq x y z
N SER A 1 14.35 -1.22 -1.97
CA SER A 1 13.61 -1.01 -0.73
C SER A 1 12.12 -1.27 -0.93
N SER A 2 11.42 -1.44 0.16
CA SER A 2 9.99 -1.79 0.08
C SER A 2 9.12 -0.66 -0.45
N ASP A 3 9.46 0.58 -0.16
CA ASP A 3 8.70 1.71 -0.69
C ASP A 3 8.90 1.87 -2.20
N LEU A 4 10.12 1.66 -2.68
CA LEU A 4 10.37 1.67 -4.12
C LEU A 4 9.64 0.51 -4.81
N THR A 5 9.60 -0.66 -4.16
CA THR A 5 8.87 -1.80 -4.67
C THR A 5 7.38 -1.51 -4.75
N ALA A 6 6.82 -0.90 -3.71
CA ALA A 6 5.40 -0.52 -3.69
C ALA A 6 5.09 0.47 -4.81
N HIS A 7 5.97 1.44 -5.04
CA HIS A 7 5.83 2.40 -6.12
C HIS A 7 5.77 1.69 -7.47
N GLU A 8 6.76 0.85 -7.74
CA GLU A 8 6.85 0.15 -9.03
C GLU A 8 5.65 -0.76 -9.28
N LEU A 9 5.23 -1.49 -8.25
CA LEU A 9 4.10 -2.40 -8.39
C LEU A 9 2.81 -1.66 -8.68
N ALA A 10 2.58 -0.53 -8.01
CA ALA A 10 1.36 0.25 -8.23
C ALA A 10 1.31 0.79 -9.65
N VAL A 11 2.42 1.34 -10.14
CA VAL A 11 2.50 1.87 -11.49
C VAL A 11 2.32 0.75 -12.52
N ASN A 12 3.01 -0.38 -12.31
CA ASN A 12 2.99 -1.47 -13.27
C ASN A 12 1.62 -2.12 -13.38
N ILE A 13 0.91 -2.29 -12.25
CA ILE A 13 -0.42 -2.88 -12.30
C ILE A 13 -1.40 -1.95 -13.01
N ALA A 14 -1.29 -0.64 -12.80
CA ALA A 14 -2.14 0.32 -13.49
C ALA A 14 -1.91 0.27 -15.00
N LYS A 15 -0.65 0.22 -15.43
CA LYS A 15 -0.31 0.12 -16.85
C LYS A 15 -0.80 -1.16 -17.47
N LYS A 16 -0.58 -2.28 -16.78
CA LYS A 16 -0.93 -3.60 -17.31
C LYS A 16 -2.43 -3.74 -17.54
N LEU A 17 -3.24 -3.17 -16.66
CA LEU A 17 -4.69 -3.25 -16.74
C LEU A 17 -5.31 -2.05 -17.46
N ASP A 18 -4.49 -1.15 -17.98
CA ASP A 18 -4.94 0.07 -18.61
C ASP A 18 -5.93 0.83 -17.71
N SER A 19 -5.55 0.95 -16.47
CA SER A 19 -6.38 1.53 -15.41
C SER A 19 -5.83 2.88 -14.99
N GLU A 20 -6.72 3.78 -14.55
CA GLU A 20 -6.31 5.06 -13.99
C GLU A 20 -5.68 4.91 -12.61
N MET A 21 -5.97 3.82 -11.92
CA MET A 21 -5.49 3.58 -10.56
C MET A 21 -4.83 2.22 -10.45
N GLY A 22 -3.72 2.17 -9.74
CA GLY A 22 -3.08 0.92 -9.36
C GLY A 22 -2.75 0.96 -7.88
N VAL A 23 -2.92 -0.15 -7.21
CA VAL A 23 -2.66 -0.27 -5.77
C VAL A 23 -1.73 -1.44 -5.53
N SER A 24 -0.77 -1.25 -4.65
CA SER A 24 0.11 -2.33 -4.22
C SER A 24 0.26 -2.32 -2.71
N ILE A 25 0.43 -3.49 -2.14
CA ILE A 25 0.65 -3.66 -0.71
C ILE A 25 1.84 -4.60 -0.57
N THR A 26 2.87 -4.14 0.14
CA THR A 26 4.07 -4.94 0.34
C THR A 26 4.47 -4.92 1.81
N GLY A 27 5.21 -5.93 2.23
CA GLY A 27 5.80 -5.96 3.55
C GLY A 27 4.96 -6.61 4.62
N ILE A 28 3.79 -7.17 4.29
CA ILE A 28 3.02 -7.93 5.26
C ILE A 28 3.77 -9.22 5.51
N ALA A 29 4.49 -9.30 6.63
CA ALA A 29 5.30 -10.44 6.93
C ALA A 29 4.45 -11.61 7.41
N GLY A 30 4.71 -12.78 6.84
CA GLY A 30 4.12 -14.01 7.32
C GLY A 30 4.92 -14.55 8.50
N PRO A 31 4.52 -15.72 9.02
CA PRO A 31 5.28 -16.37 10.07
C PRO A 31 6.73 -16.58 9.63
N GLY A 32 7.65 -16.19 10.46
CA GLY A 32 9.07 -16.28 10.14
C GLY A 32 9.54 -15.24 9.14
N GLY A 33 8.66 -14.37 8.68
CA GLY A 33 9.03 -13.38 7.69
C GLY A 33 9.63 -12.12 8.26
N GLY A 34 9.52 -11.92 9.56
CA GLY A 34 10.11 -10.76 10.20
C GLY A 34 11.61 -10.88 10.28
N SER A 35 12.30 -9.77 10.15
CA SER A 35 13.73 -9.70 10.32
C SER A 35 14.05 -8.39 11.03
N GLU A 36 15.30 -8.20 11.37
CA GLU A 36 15.71 -6.95 12.00
C GLU A 36 15.43 -5.75 11.10
N LYS A 37 15.55 -5.93 9.80
CA LYS A 37 15.35 -4.85 8.83
C LYS A 37 13.89 -4.65 8.48
N LYS A 38 13.08 -5.71 8.57
CA LYS A 38 11.66 -5.65 8.22
C LYS A 38 10.86 -6.36 9.31
N PRO A 39 10.58 -5.67 10.39
CA PRO A 39 9.82 -6.27 11.48
C PRO A 39 8.42 -6.66 11.03
N VAL A 40 7.84 -7.64 11.72
CA VAL A 40 6.46 -8.03 11.49
C VAL A 40 5.55 -6.81 11.69
N GLY A 41 4.61 -6.62 10.79
CA GLY A 41 3.66 -5.52 10.88
C GLY A 41 4.05 -4.28 10.07
N LEU A 42 5.22 -4.25 9.49
CA LEU A 42 5.61 -3.15 8.62
C LEU A 42 4.95 -3.36 7.24
N VAL A 43 4.17 -2.39 6.81
CA VAL A 43 3.42 -2.46 5.55
C VAL A 43 3.60 -1.18 4.78
N PHE A 44 3.85 -1.31 3.48
CA PHE A 44 3.87 -0.19 2.55
C PHE A 44 2.68 -0.32 1.61
N VAL A 45 1.94 0.77 1.46
CA VAL A 45 0.83 0.85 0.52
C VAL A 45 1.22 1.86 -0.54
N GLY A 46 1.23 1.43 -1.80
CA GLY A 46 1.49 2.31 -2.93
C GLY A 46 0.21 2.47 -3.75
N ILE A 47 -0.13 3.70 -4.08
CA ILE A 47 -1.31 3.99 -4.89
C ILE A 47 -0.89 4.88 -6.02
N PHE A 48 -1.11 4.42 -7.25
CA PHE A 48 -0.93 5.21 -8.47
C PHE A 48 -2.31 5.73 -8.89
N TYR A 49 -2.41 7.03 -9.12
CA TYR A 49 -3.66 7.62 -9.59
C TYR A 49 -3.37 8.90 -10.36
N LYS A 50 -3.81 8.95 -11.62
CA LYS A 50 -3.66 10.12 -12.50
C LYS A 50 -2.23 10.65 -12.53
N ASN A 51 -1.29 9.75 -12.79
CA ASN A 51 0.15 10.05 -12.89
C ASN A 51 0.83 10.49 -11.59
N ASN A 52 0.14 10.39 -10.48
CA ASN A 52 0.73 10.62 -9.17
C ASN A 52 0.87 9.30 -8.43
N VAL A 53 1.90 9.20 -7.60
CA VAL A 53 2.11 8.01 -6.78
C VAL A 53 2.12 8.43 -5.32
N TYR A 54 1.35 7.74 -4.52
CA TYR A 54 1.23 7.97 -3.09
C TYR A 54 1.77 6.75 -2.36
N ILE A 55 2.70 6.96 -1.45
CA ILE A 55 3.28 5.87 -0.66
C ILE A 55 2.99 6.14 0.81
N LYS A 56 2.42 5.15 1.48
CA LYS A 56 2.19 5.21 2.92
C LYS A 56 2.86 4.02 3.59
N LYS A 57 3.47 4.29 4.72
CA LYS A 57 4.13 3.28 5.52
C LYS A 57 3.39 3.16 6.84
N TYR A 58 3.06 1.94 7.23
CA TYR A 58 2.37 1.69 8.49
C TYR A 58 3.14 0.67 9.31
N ASN A 59 3.22 0.91 10.61
CA ASN A 59 3.71 -0.07 11.58
C ASN A 59 2.49 -0.62 12.31
N LEU A 60 2.09 -1.82 11.94
CA LEU A 60 0.89 -2.43 12.50
C LEU A 60 1.24 -3.35 13.67
N THR A 61 0.35 -4.27 14.00
CA THR A 61 0.52 -5.15 15.16
C THR A 61 1.40 -6.35 14.80
N PRO A 62 1.85 -7.14 15.76
CA PRO A 62 2.47 -8.42 15.47
C PRO A 62 1.47 -9.46 14.97
N ASN A 63 0.17 -9.21 15.06
CA ASN A 63 -0.86 -10.15 14.66
C ASN A 63 -1.15 -10.05 13.17
N ARG A 64 -0.78 -11.08 12.43
CA ARG A 64 -0.89 -11.13 10.99
C ARG A 64 -2.34 -11.03 10.49
N ASN A 65 -3.28 -11.68 11.17
CA ASN A 65 -4.68 -11.68 10.74
C ASN A 65 -5.32 -10.31 10.92
N ILE A 66 -5.02 -9.66 12.05
CA ILE A 66 -5.50 -8.31 12.32
C ILE A 66 -4.90 -7.36 11.28
N ASN A 67 -3.63 -7.54 10.95
CA ASN A 67 -2.94 -6.67 9.99
C ASN A 67 -3.57 -6.71 8.60
N ARG A 68 -4.05 -7.87 8.17
CA ARG A 68 -4.73 -7.98 6.88
C ARG A 68 -5.97 -7.10 6.83
N GLU A 69 -6.79 -7.16 7.87
CA GLU A 69 -8.00 -6.37 7.95
C GLU A 69 -7.69 -4.88 8.05
N LEU A 70 -6.72 -4.52 8.90
CA LEU A 70 -6.30 -3.13 9.06
C LEU A 70 -5.75 -2.58 7.75
N THR A 71 -4.95 -3.35 7.04
CA THR A 71 -4.36 -2.91 5.78
C THR A 71 -5.44 -2.61 4.74
N VAL A 72 -6.45 -3.46 4.64
CA VAL A 72 -7.56 -3.21 3.72
C VAL A 72 -8.27 -1.90 4.08
N MET A 73 -8.59 -1.70 5.36
CA MET A 73 -9.25 -0.49 5.81
C MET A 73 -8.42 0.75 5.55
N LEU A 74 -7.12 0.69 5.85
CA LEU A 74 -6.22 1.81 5.63
C LEU A 74 -6.07 2.14 4.15
N CYS A 75 -5.98 1.11 3.32
CA CYS A 75 -5.88 1.28 1.89
C CYS A 75 -7.14 1.95 1.31
N LEU A 76 -8.30 1.47 1.70
CA LEU A 76 -9.56 2.06 1.25
C LEU A 76 -9.70 3.50 1.70
N ASN A 77 -9.26 3.80 2.92
CA ASN A 77 -9.30 5.16 3.44
C ASN A 77 -8.37 6.10 2.65
N GLU A 78 -7.18 5.62 2.29
CA GLU A 78 -6.26 6.44 1.48
C GLU A 78 -6.81 6.67 0.08
N ILE A 79 -7.42 5.66 -0.51
CA ILE A 79 -8.08 5.81 -1.82
C ILE A 79 -9.20 6.85 -1.73
N ARG A 80 -10.01 6.77 -0.69
CA ARG A 80 -11.10 7.74 -0.47
C ARG A 80 -10.56 9.17 -0.39
N LYS A 81 -9.50 9.39 0.37
CA LYS A 81 -8.89 10.70 0.50
C LYS A 81 -8.38 11.23 -0.84
N ILE A 82 -7.72 10.38 -1.61
CA ILE A 82 -7.20 10.77 -2.92
C ILE A 82 -8.34 11.19 -3.84
N LEU A 83 -9.41 10.42 -3.86
CA LEU A 83 -10.55 10.71 -4.72
C LEU A 83 -11.27 11.98 -4.27
N GLU A 84 -11.43 12.18 -2.97
CA GLU A 84 -12.07 13.38 -2.44
C GLU A 84 -11.25 14.63 -2.76
N ASN A 85 -9.94 14.56 -2.61
CA ASN A 85 -9.07 15.67 -2.94
C ASN A 85 -9.11 16.00 -4.43
N SER A 86 -9.25 14.99 -5.25
CA SER A 86 -9.36 15.16 -6.69
C SER A 86 -10.65 15.85 -7.11
N LYS A 87 -11.73 15.62 -6.37
CA LYS A 87 -13.04 16.23 -6.65
C LYS A 87 -13.19 17.62 -6.07
N GLY A 88 -12.55 17.85 -4.95
CA GLY A 88 -12.82 19.00 -4.11
C GLY A 88 -12.26 20.31 -4.58
N ILE A 89 -11.87 20.38 -5.79
CA ILE A 89 -11.17 21.56 -6.26
C ILE A 89 -12.02 22.48 -7.10
#